data_192dc423d6c3626cec9af65b9bbc312f
#
_entry.id   192dc423d6c3626cec9af65b9bbc312f
#
_cell.length_a   1.000
_cell.length_b   1.000
_cell.length_c   1.000
_cell.angle_alpha   90.00
_cell.angle_beta   90.00
_cell.angle_gamma   90.00
#
_symmetry.space_group_name_H-M   'P 1'
#
loop_
_entity.id
_entity.type
_entity.pdbx_description
1 polymer ?
#
loop_
_entity_poly.entity_id
_entity_poly.type
_entity_poly.pdbx_seq_one_letter_code
_entity_poly.pdbx_strand_id
1 'polypeptide(L)'
;TCALPISKHRIRIAMLNLWKLAHDLCAVKDRSIEEGRFTHAGEIMTSAMMALAPDTVVTGRIRPGRVKSPANSAFHVKNSLGETEFMDSVQIVFQDIRNVTDSGTMGDPSAASAEKGEAVVERIAEYARSFLLEFLKLPLE
;
A
#
# COMPACT_ATOMS: atom_id res chain seq x y z
N THR A 1 -14.16 -10.20 20.35
CA THR A 1 -14.04 -9.63 21.70
C THR A 1 -12.60 -9.33 22.11
N CYS A 2 -11.82 -8.75 21.21
CA CYS A 2 -10.42 -8.35 21.51
C CYS A 2 -10.28 -6.96 22.14
N ALA A 3 -11.37 -6.31 22.53
CA ALA A 3 -11.32 -4.93 23.06
C ALA A 3 -11.05 -4.83 24.58
N LEU A 4 -11.10 -5.93 25.30
CA LEU A 4 -11.09 -5.94 26.76
C LEU A 4 -9.78 -5.53 27.45
N PRO A 5 -8.56 -5.79 26.92
CA PRO A 5 -7.34 -5.31 27.57
C PRO A 5 -7.10 -3.82 27.44
N ILE A 6 -7.63 -3.19 26.40
CA ILE A 6 -7.37 -1.78 26.06
C ILE A 6 -8.07 -0.85 27.03
N SER A 7 -9.32 -1.14 27.39
CA SER A 7 -10.12 -0.30 28.28
C SER A 7 -9.56 -0.25 29.72
N LYS A 8 -8.99 -1.36 30.21
CA LYS A 8 -8.40 -1.42 31.56
C LYS A 8 -7.17 -0.51 31.72
N HIS A 9 -6.46 -0.20 30.66
CA HIS A 9 -5.23 0.57 30.70
C HIS A 9 -5.39 2.02 30.25
N ARG A 10 -6.61 2.45 29.95
CA ARG A 10 -6.89 3.80 29.41
C ARG A 10 -5.97 4.16 28.25
N ILE A 11 -5.80 3.22 27.33
CA ILE A 11 -4.93 3.35 26.15
C ILE A 11 -5.81 3.51 24.91
N ARG A 12 -5.46 4.48 24.07
CA ARG A 12 -6.01 4.58 22.70
C ARG A 12 -5.09 3.86 21.75
N ILE A 13 -5.64 3.07 20.85
CA ILE A 13 -4.89 2.41 19.78
C ILE A 13 -5.58 2.74 18.46
N ALA A 14 -4.78 3.16 17.49
CA ALA A 14 -5.19 3.28 16.11
C ALA A 14 -4.12 2.70 15.20
N MET A 15 -4.52 2.16 14.05
CA MET A 15 -3.62 1.66 13.02
C MET A 15 -3.87 2.45 11.74
N LEU A 16 -2.82 3.10 11.23
CA LEU A 16 -2.83 3.74 9.91
C LEU A 16 -2.17 2.79 8.90
N ASN A 17 -2.92 2.41 7.88
CA ASN A 17 -2.36 1.69 6.74
C ASN A 17 -1.80 2.71 5.74
N LEU A 18 -0.49 2.93 5.78
CA LEU A 18 0.17 3.97 4.97
C LEU A 18 0.02 3.71 3.46
N TRP A 19 -0.01 2.46 3.05
CA TRP A 19 -0.17 2.10 1.64
C TRP A 19 -1.59 2.39 1.13
N LYS A 20 -2.58 2.09 1.95
CA LYS A 20 -3.95 2.46 1.64
C LYS A 20 -4.11 3.98 1.57
N LEU A 21 -3.48 4.72 2.48
CA LEU A 21 -3.45 6.19 2.43
C LEU A 21 -2.83 6.71 1.15
N ALA A 22 -1.67 6.18 0.76
CA ALA A 22 -1.02 6.57 -0.49
C ALA A 22 -1.92 6.32 -1.71
N HIS A 23 -2.58 5.16 -1.75
CA HIS A 23 -3.55 4.85 -2.80
C HIS A 23 -4.73 5.84 -2.79
N ASP A 24 -5.40 6.00 -1.66
CA ASP A 24 -6.63 6.81 -1.55
C ASP A 24 -6.36 8.29 -1.84
N LEU A 25 -5.24 8.83 -1.37
CA LEU A 25 -4.90 10.25 -1.50
C LEU A 25 -4.28 10.57 -2.85
N CYS A 26 -3.33 9.77 -3.32
CA CYS A 26 -2.53 10.10 -4.50
C CYS A 26 -3.05 9.44 -5.78
N ALA A 27 -3.47 8.18 -5.74
CA ALA A 27 -3.97 7.50 -6.94
C ALA A 27 -5.44 7.82 -7.22
N VAL A 28 -6.30 7.84 -6.19
CA VAL A 28 -7.74 8.01 -6.37
C VAL A 28 -8.14 9.49 -6.34
N LYS A 29 -7.80 10.21 -5.27
CA LYS A 29 -8.25 11.59 -5.04
C LYS A 29 -7.53 12.58 -5.95
N ASP A 30 -6.22 12.63 -5.86
CA ASP A 30 -5.42 13.64 -6.57
C ASP A 30 -5.04 13.21 -7.99
N ARG A 31 -5.12 11.90 -8.29
CA ARG A 31 -4.72 11.30 -9.57
C ARG A 31 -3.30 11.70 -10.00
N SER A 32 -2.41 11.90 -9.03
CA SER A 32 -1.01 12.23 -9.26
C SER A 32 -0.14 11.02 -9.62
N ILE A 33 -0.72 9.82 -9.53
CA ILE A 33 -0.09 8.55 -9.85
C ILE A 33 -0.69 8.00 -11.14
N GLU A 34 0.15 7.81 -12.15
CA GLU A 34 -0.29 7.37 -13.49
C GLU A 34 -0.79 5.92 -13.48
N GLU A 35 -0.17 5.06 -12.65
CA GLU A 35 -0.64 3.68 -12.48
C GLU A 35 -2.07 3.60 -11.90
N GLY A 36 -2.54 4.66 -11.23
CA GLY A 36 -3.91 4.79 -10.72
C GLY A 36 -4.25 3.82 -9.59
N ARG A 37 -3.26 3.10 -9.03
CA ARG A 37 -3.45 2.11 -7.97
C ARG A 37 -2.17 1.91 -7.18
N PHE A 38 -2.30 1.31 -6.00
CA PHE A 38 -1.15 0.84 -5.23
C PHE A 38 -0.83 -0.61 -5.60
N THR A 39 0.42 -0.86 -5.97
CA THR A 39 0.93 -2.21 -6.28
C THR A 39 2.30 -2.42 -5.66
N HIS A 40 2.68 -3.70 -5.48
CA HIS A 40 4.02 -4.04 -4.97
C HIS A 40 5.08 -3.65 -5.99
N ALA A 41 6.06 -2.85 -5.57
CA ALA A 41 7.08 -2.26 -6.42
C ALA A 41 6.53 -1.52 -7.66
N GLY A 42 5.31 -0.99 -7.59
CA GLY A 42 4.73 -0.12 -8.60
C GLY A 42 5.17 1.33 -8.43
N GLU A 43 4.48 2.25 -9.12
CA GLU A 43 4.85 3.66 -9.18
C GLU A 43 4.94 4.32 -7.81
N ILE A 44 3.94 4.15 -6.94
CA ILE A 44 3.92 4.78 -5.60
C ILE A 44 5.11 4.32 -4.75
N MET A 45 5.32 3.00 -4.64
CA MET A 45 6.40 2.47 -3.81
C MET A 45 7.78 2.85 -4.34
N THR A 46 7.97 2.73 -5.65
CA THR A 46 9.24 3.06 -6.28
C THR A 46 9.55 4.55 -6.14
N SER A 47 8.55 5.41 -6.34
CA SER A 47 8.70 6.86 -6.12
C SER A 47 9.08 7.19 -4.67
N ALA A 48 8.38 6.61 -3.70
CA ALA A 48 8.70 6.82 -2.29
C ALA A 48 10.13 6.36 -1.95
N MET A 49 10.59 5.24 -2.50
CA MET A 49 11.97 4.79 -2.32
C MET A 49 12.98 5.70 -2.99
N MET A 50 12.69 6.24 -4.17
CA MET A 50 13.55 7.23 -4.83
C MET A 50 13.71 8.51 -4.00
N ALA A 51 12.66 8.93 -3.27
CA ALA A 51 12.72 10.09 -2.41
C ALA A 51 13.43 9.81 -1.08
N LEU A 52 13.11 8.70 -0.42
CA LEU A 52 13.56 8.40 0.94
C LEU A 52 14.91 7.68 1.01
N ALA A 53 15.23 6.87 0.03
CA ALA A 53 16.41 6.04 -0.01
C ALA A 53 16.93 5.82 -1.46
N PRO A 54 17.31 6.88 -2.18
CA PRO A 54 17.65 6.84 -3.61
C PRO A 54 18.74 5.82 -3.94
N ASP A 55 19.72 5.66 -3.07
CA ASP A 55 20.83 4.73 -3.26
C ASP A 55 20.41 3.24 -3.28
N THR A 56 19.19 2.94 -2.83
CA THR A 56 18.64 1.56 -2.87
C THR A 56 17.90 1.26 -4.17
N VAL A 57 17.65 2.27 -5.01
CA VAL A 57 16.89 2.12 -6.24
C VAL A 57 17.83 2.03 -7.45
N VAL A 58 17.90 0.86 -8.05
CA VAL A 58 18.68 0.64 -9.28
C VAL A 58 17.80 0.96 -10.49
N THR A 59 17.79 2.23 -10.91
CA THR A 59 16.88 2.76 -11.95
C THR A 59 16.98 1.99 -13.27
N GLY A 60 18.18 1.57 -13.68
CA GLY A 60 18.38 0.76 -14.88
C GLY A 60 17.74 -0.64 -14.84
N ARG A 61 17.25 -1.07 -13.68
CA ARG A 61 16.56 -2.36 -13.50
C ARG A 61 15.05 -2.23 -13.34
N ILE A 62 14.52 -1.02 -13.34
CA ILE A 62 13.07 -0.78 -13.27
C ILE A 62 12.39 -1.41 -14.49
N ARG A 63 11.42 -2.28 -14.24
CA ARG A 63 10.62 -2.97 -15.27
C ARG A 63 9.20 -3.19 -14.76
N PRO A 64 8.19 -3.03 -15.60
CA PRO A 64 6.82 -3.41 -15.28
C PRO A 64 6.72 -4.89 -14.92
N GLY A 65 5.83 -5.21 -14.01
CA GLY A 65 5.51 -6.56 -13.61
C GLY A 65 4.00 -6.81 -13.67
N ARG A 66 3.62 -8.06 -13.47
CA ARG A 66 2.20 -8.47 -13.49
C ARG A 66 1.89 -9.38 -12.32
N VAL A 67 0.69 -9.21 -11.78
CA VAL A 67 0.10 -10.19 -10.88
C VAL A 67 -0.33 -11.41 -11.69
N LYS A 68 0.04 -12.58 -11.21
CA LYS A 68 -0.41 -13.87 -11.74
C LYS A 68 -1.40 -14.48 -10.77
N SER A 69 -2.38 -15.18 -11.30
CA SER A 69 -3.24 -16.09 -10.53
C SER A 69 -2.78 -17.53 -10.79
N PRO A 70 -2.94 -18.43 -9.81
CA PRO A 70 -2.61 -19.83 -10.01
C PRO A 70 -3.35 -20.40 -11.22
N ALA A 71 -2.66 -21.16 -12.06
CA ALA A 71 -3.26 -21.78 -13.22
C ALA A 71 -4.36 -22.75 -12.79
N ASN A 72 -5.45 -22.77 -13.53
CA ASN A 72 -6.63 -23.65 -13.26
C ASN A 72 -7.23 -23.47 -11.86
N SER A 73 -7.10 -22.30 -11.26
CA SER A 73 -7.66 -21.96 -9.95
C SER A 73 -8.86 -21.04 -10.10
N ALA A 74 -9.86 -21.23 -9.25
CA ALA A 74 -10.97 -20.29 -9.09
C ALA A 74 -10.57 -19.05 -8.27
N PHE A 75 -9.32 -19.01 -7.78
CA PHE A 75 -8.79 -17.87 -7.04
C PHE A 75 -8.11 -16.87 -7.99
N HIS A 76 -8.57 -15.62 -7.95
CA HIS A 76 -8.02 -14.51 -8.73
C HIS A 76 -7.29 -13.54 -7.82
N VAL A 77 -5.97 -13.57 -7.84
CA VAL A 77 -5.12 -12.68 -7.03
C VAL A 77 -5.31 -11.23 -7.49
N LYS A 78 -5.64 -10.33 -6.57
CA LYS A 78 -5.86 -8.91 -6.83
C LYS A 78 -4.62 -8.06 -6.57
N ASN A 79 -3.90 -8.36 -5.49
CA ASN A 79 -2.73 -7.58 -5.08
C ASN A 79 -1.75 -8.38 -4.21
N SER A 80 -0.66 -7.70 -3.83
CA SER A 80 0.41 -8.25 -2.99
C SER A 80 0.04 -8.45 -1.52
N LEU A 81 -1.07 -7.91 -1.07
CA LEU A 81 -1.55 -8.05 0.32
C LEU A 81 -2.34 -9.35 0.53
N GLY A 82 -2.39 -10.21 -0.49
CA GLY A 82 -3.10 -11.47 -0.44
C GLY A 82 -4.60 -11.35 -0.75
N GLU A 83 -5.08 -10.17 -1.14
CA GLU A 83 -6.45 -10.03 -1.60
C GLU A 83 -6.68 -10.89 -2.83
N THR A 84 -7.62 -11.80 -2.69
CA THR A 84 -7.91 -12.84 -3.68
C THR A 84 -9.42 -12.97 -3.82
N GLU A 85 -9.90 -12.85 -5.04
CA GLU A 85 -11.32 -13.03 -5.34
C GLU A 85 -11.63 -14.51 -5.52
N PHE A 86 -12.71 -14.93 -4.90
CA PHE A 86 -13.32 -16.24 -5.05
C PHE A 86 -14.83 -16.08 -4.96
N MET A 87 -15.57 -16.55 -5.98
CA MET A 87 -17.04 -16.48 -6.05
C MET A 87 -17.59 -15.06 -5.71
N ASP A 88 -17.09 -14.05 -6.41
CA ASP A 88 -17.46 -12.64 -6.28
C ASP A 88 -17.19 -12.02 -4.89
N SER A 89 -16.43 -12.69 -4.04
CA SER A 89 -16.01 -12.19 -2.74
C SER A 89 -14.49 -12.12 -2.64
N VAL A 90 -13.97 -11.04 -2.02
CA VAL A 90 -12.53 -10.86 -1.80
C VAL A 90 -12.18 -11.31 -0.40
N GLN A 91 -11.22 -12.24 -0.32
CA GLN A 91 -10.68 -12.78 0.92
C GLN A 91 -9.16 -12.59 0.96
N ILE A 92 -8.55 -12.80 2.12
CA ILE A 92 -7.10 -12.78 2.25
C ILE A 92 -6.58 -14.21 2.15
N VAL A 93 -5.81 -14.48 1.09
CA VAL A 93 -5.14 -15.76 0.85
C VAL A 93 -3.64 -15.50 0.65
N PHE A 94 -2.85 -15.86 1.63
CA PHE A 94 -1.39 -15.71 1.52
C PHE A 94 -0.81 -16.81 0.65
N GLN A 95 -0.02 -16.41 -0.34
CA GLN A 95 0.68 -17.29 -1.25
C GLN A 95 2.16 -16.95 -1.29
N ASP A 96 2.97 -17.90 -1.72
CA ASP A 96 4.37 -17.61 -2.03
C ASP A 96 4.43 -16.56 -3.16
N ILE A 97 5.21 -15.50 -2.95
CA ILE A 97 5.34 -14.39 -3.90
C ILE A 97 5.76 -14.87 -5.30
N ARG A 98 6.53 -15.95 -5.38
CA ARG A 98 6.96 -16.57 -6.65
C ARG A 98 5.81 -17.13 -7.48
N ASN A 99 4.69 -17.47 -6.83
CA ASN A 99 3.49 -17.92 -7.51
C ASN A 99 2.63 -16.78 -8.06
N VAL A 100 2.82 -15.57 -7.55
CA VAL A 100 1.98 -14.40 -7.89
C VAL A 100 2.70 -13.35 -8.74
N THR A 101 4.03 -13.43 -8.87
CA THR A 101 4.81 -12.57 -9.78
C THR A 101 6.10 -13.26 -10.23
N ASP A 102 6.60 -12.89 -11.41
CA ASP A 102 7.87 -13.41 -11.93
C ASP A 102 9.09 -12.64 -11.43
N SER A 103 8.94 -11.34 -11.16
CA SER A 103 10.04 -10.41 -10.88
C SER A 103 9.98 -9.79 -9.49
N GLY A 104 8.93 -10.05 -8.74
CA GLY A 104 8.60 -9.29 -7.52
C GLY A 104 7.78 -8.04 -7.80
N THR A 105 7.84 -7.47 -9.00
CA THR A 105 7.02 -6.30 -9.38
C THR A 105 5.62 -6.75 -9.78
N MET A 106 4.60 -6.07 -9.25
CA MET A 106 3.18 -6.36 -9.53
C MET A 106 2.46 -5.20 -10.21
N GLY A 107 3.20 -4.18 -10.64
CA GLY A 107 2.66 -2.98 -11.25
C GLY A 107 3.61 -2.37 -12.25
N ASP A 108 3.42 -1.10 -12.54
CA ASP A 108 4.27 -0.35 -13.48
C ASP A 108 5.01 0.80 -12.78
N PRO A 109 6.29 0.62 -12.44
CA PRO A 109 7.11 1.68 -11.87
C PRO A 109 7.73 2.62 -12.89
N SER A 110 7.40 2.52 -14.18
CA SER A 110 8.08 3.28 -15.25
C SER A 110 7.91 4.79 -15.12
N ALA A 111 6.80 5.24 -14.54
CA ALA A 111 6.50 6.65 -14.28
C ALA A 111 6.97 7.15 -12.90
N ALA A 112 7.67 6.30 -12.14
CA ALA A 112 8.15 6.67 -10.80
C ALA A 112 9.22 7.78 -10.85
N SER A 113 9.15 8.71 -9.91
CA SER A 113 10.15 9.77 -9.73
C SER A 113 10.30 10.14 -8.26
N ALA A 114 11.46 10.71 -7.89
CA ALA A 114 11.71 11.22 -6.55
C ALA A 114 10.71 12.32 -6.17
N GLU A 115 10.39 13.21 -7.10
CA GLU A 115 9.41 14.30 -6.91
C GLU A 115 8.01 13.75 -6.55
N LYS A 116 7.53 12.74 -7.27
CA LYS A 116 6.29 12.06 -6.91
C LYS A 116 6.38 11.40 -5.53
N GLY A 117 7.54 10.83 -5.22
CA GLY A 117 7.82 10.23 -3.93
C GLY A 117 7.73 11.22 -2.78
N GLU A 118 8.35 12.39 -2.91
CA GLU A 118 8.26 13.48 -1.95
C GLU A 118 6.80 13.91 -1.72
N ALA A 119 6.05 14.11 -2.80
CA ALA A 119 4.63 14.48 -2.71
C ALA A 119 3.78 13.40 -2.00
N VAL A 120 4.02 12.12 -2.28
CA VAL A 120 3.34 11.00 -1.60
C VAL A 120 3.65 11.00 -0.11
N VAL A 121 4.92 11.11 0.27
CA VAL A 121 5.37 11.09 1.67
C VAL A 121 4.80 12.27 2.43
N GLU A 122 4.86 13.48 1.86
CA GLU A 122 4.31 14.69 2.47
C GLU A 122 2.80 14.56 2.71
N ARG A 123 2.07 14.06 1.71
CA ARG A 123 0.63 13.85 1.82
C ARG A 123 0.24 12.86 2.91
N ILE A 124 0.99 11.77 3.03
CA ILE A 124 0.79 10.79 4.11
C ILE A 124 1.08 11.42 5.47
N ALA A 125 2.17 12.18 5.58
CA ALA A 125 2.57 12.82 6.83
C ALA A 125 1.53 13.87 7.29
N GLU A 126 1.02 14.69 6.38
CA GLU A 126 -0.02 15.67 6.65
C GLU A 126 -1.32 15.00 7.13
N TYR A 127 -1.74 13.93 6.46
CA TYR A 127 -2.90 13.15 6.89
C TYR A 127 -2.68 12.53 8.27
N ALA A 128 -1.54 11.88 8.49
CA ALA A 128 -1.22 11.26 9.77
C ALA A 128 -1.19 12.29 10.91
N ARG A 129 -0.63 13.48 10.67
CA ARG A 129 -0.66 14.59 11.64
C ARG A 129 -2.10 14.98 11.97
N SER A 130 -2.92 15.20 10.97
CA SER A 130 -4.32 15.61 11.15
C SER A 130 -5.12 14.53 11.88
N PHE A 131 -4.94 13.26 11.48
CA PHE A 131 -5.55 12.12 12.14
C PHE A 131 -5.16 12.04 13.62
N LEU A 132 -3.88 12.19 13.95
CA LEU A 132 -3.41 12.12 15.34
C LEU A 132 -4.00 13.25 16.20
N LEU A 133 -4.10 14.46 15.67
CA LEU A 133 -4.71 15.59 16.39
C LEU A 133 -6.20 15.33 16.73
N GLU A 134 -6.94 14.72 15.82
CA GLU A 134 -8.33 14.33 16.08
C GLU A 134 -8.42 13.12 17.03
N PHE A 135 -7.54 12.13 16.82
CA PHE A 135 -7.50 10.93 17.65
C PHE A 135 -7.22 11.25 19.13
N LEU A 136 -6.37 12.24 19.39
CA LEU A 136 -6.06 12.70 20.76
C LEU A 136 -7.26 13.34 21.47
N LYS A 137 -8.26 13.83 20.74
CA LYS A 137 -9.48 14.40 21.31
C LYS A 137 -10.51 13.36 21.77
N LEU A 138 -10.35 12.09 21.36
CA LEU A 138 -11.26 11.03 21.76
C LEU A 138 -11.21 10.85 23.30
N PRO A 139 -12.35 10.61 23.96
CA PRO A 139 -12.35 10.36 25.40
C PRO A 139 -11.59 9.07 25.73
N LEU A 140 -10.91 9.06 26.87
CA LEU A 140 -10.41 7.85 27.52
C LEU A 140 -11.49 7.35 28.46
N GLU A 141 -12.23 6.34 28.07
CA GLU A 141 -13.20 5.68 28.94
C GLU A 141 -12.54 4.81 29.98
#